data_3abdaa0fab083dc6e9e261e871905b24
#
_entry.id   3abdaa0fab083dc6e9e261e871905b24
#
_cell.length_a   1.000
_cell.length_b   1.000
_cell.length_c   1.000
_cell.angle_alpha   90.00
_cell.angle_beta   90.00
_cell.angle_gamma   90.00
#
_symmetry.space_group_name_H-M   'P 1'
#
loop_
_entity.id
_entity.type
_entity.pdbx_description
1 polymer ?
#
loop_
_entity_poly.entity_id
_entity_poly.type
_entity_poly.pdbx_seq_one_letter_code
_entity_poly.pdbx_strand_id
1 'polypeptide(L)'
;LFIPLFGWYLKKIGSISIEREKTTKKNLNFFITIDKVISKTDRPLIIFPQATRVLPNDRSPFKKGAARIYKELNINCLPVAINSGHVWPKIGEKKTNRIITISILKPIKPGLNKEKFLKTLEESIYSELDFIR
;
A
#
# COMPACT_ATOMS: atom_id res chain seq x y z
N LEU A 1 8.29 14.93 10.40
CA LEU A 1 8.98 13.84 11.11
C LEU A 1 10.16 14.43 11.87
N PHE A 2 9.95 14.65 13.17
CA PHE A 2 10.89 15.35 14.06
C PHE A 2 11.99 14.43 14.65
N ILE A 3 12.12 13.20 14.18
CA ILE A 3 13.19 12.31 14.62
C ILE A 3 14.39 12.57 13.70
N PRO A 4 15.47 13.20 14.20
CA PRO A 4 16.70 13.38 13.45
C PRO A 4 17.19 12.01 12.97
N LEU A 5 17.86 11.87 11.88
CA LEU A 5 18.28 10.63 11.24
C LEU A 5 17.14 9.83 10.56
N PHE A 6 16.01 9.55 11.24
CA PHE A 6 14.91 8.79 10.64
C PHE A 6 14.19 9.57 9.53
N GLY A 7 13.93 10.86 9.72
CA GLY A 7 13.38 11.73 8.69
C GLY A 7 14.31 11.87 7.48
N TRP A 8 15.61 11.97 7.74
CA TRP A 8 16.64 12.00 6.70
C TRP A 8 16.70 10.67 5.93
N TYR A 9 16.67 9.54 6.64
CA TYR A 9 16.62 8.21 6.04
C TYR A 9 15.39 8.05 5.13
N LEU A 10 14.19 8.39 5.62
CA LEU A 10 12.96 8.33 4.83
C LEU A 10 13.04 9.20 3.57
N LYS A 11 13.63 10.38 3.65
CA LYS A 11 13.87 11.24 2.49
C LYS A 11 14.83 10.60 1.48
N LYS A 12 15.89 9.96 1.96
CA LYS A 12 16.88 9.26 1.12
C LYS A 12 16.30 8.06 0.38
N ILE A 13 15.41 7.28 1.01
CA ILE A 13 14.73 6.16 0.35
C ILE A 13 13.57 6.58 -0.56
N GLY A 14 13.28 7.90 -0.65
CA GLY A 14 12.23 8.42 -1.52
C GLY A 14 10.82 8.32 -0.93
N SER A 15 10.68 8.23 0.40
CA SER A 15 9.35 8.24 1.04
C SER A 15 8.60 9.54 0.78
N ILE A 16 7.35 9.42 0.32
CA ILE A 16 6.46 10.55 0.08
C ILE A 16 5.60 10.76 1.33
N SER A 17 5.73 11.94 1.95
CA SER A 17 4.95 12.28 3.14
C SER A 17 3.53 12.67 2.79
N ILE A 18 2.55 12.16 3.54
CA ILE A 18 1.12 12.48 3.40
C ILE A 18 0.65 13.20 4.66
N GLU A 19 0.11 14.40 4.51
CA GLU A 19 -0.60 15.09 5.59
C GLU A 19 -2.06 14.62 5.64
N ARG A 20 -2.40 13.80 6.63
CA ARG A 20 -3.72 13.14 6.74
C ARG A 20 -4.87 14.08 7.09
N GLU A 21 -4.58 15.23 7.70
CA GLU A 21 -5.60 16.10 8.32
C GLU A 21 -5.99 17.34 7.51
N LYS A 22 -5.48 17.51 6.30
CA LYS A 22 -5.71 18.75 5.53
C LYS A 22 -6.49 18.53 4.23
N THR A 23 -7.51 19.37 4.10
CA THR A 23 -8.55 19.44 3.09
C THR A 23 -8.09 19.50 1.61
N THR A 24 -9.01 19.27 0.73
CA THR A 24 -9.03 19.05 -0.73
C THR A 24 -7.98 19.75 -1.61
N LYS A 25 -7.60 21.01 -1.33
CA LYS A 25 -6.58 21.73 -2.15
C LYS A 25 -5.16 21.18 -2.00
N LYS A 26 -4.77 20.71 -0.81
CA LYS A 26 -3.44 20.10 -0.58
C LYS A 26 -3.33 18.69 -1.15
N ASN A 27 -4.46 18.02 -1.35
CA ASN A 27 -4.50 16.70 -1.98
C ASN A 27 -4.18 16.75 -3.49
N LEU A 28 -4.46 17.84 -4.21
CA LEU A 28 -4.02 18.01 -5.59
C LEU A 28 -2.49 18.07 -5.67
N ASN A 29 -1.85 18.83 -4.79
CA ASN A 29 -0.39 18.95 -4.74
C ASN A 29 0.29 17.59 -4.40
N PHE A 30 -0.40 16.73 -3.65
CA PHE A 30 0.08 15.38 -3.34
C PHE A 30 0.21 14.51 -4.60
N PHE A 31 -0.80 14.48 -5.47
CA PHE A 31 -0.75 13.71 -6.71
C PHE A 31 0.29 14.24 -7.69
N ILE A 32 0.42 15.56 -7.80
CA ILE A 32 1.48 16.20 -8.60
C ILE A 32 2.87 15.82 -8.07
N THR A 33 3.00 15.72 -6.74
CA THR A 33 4.28 15.31 -6.12
C THR A 33 4.59 13.84 -6.40
N ILE A 34 3.60 12.96 -6.29
CA ILE A 34 3.78 11.54 -6.64
C ILE A 34 4.19 11.39 -8.11
N ASP A 35 3.44 12.02 -9.00
CA ASP A 35 3.71 11.96 -10.43
C ASP A 35 5.13 12.45 -10.78
N LYS A 36 5.56 13.56 -10.21
CA LYS A 36 6.91 14.08 -10.35
C LYS A 36 8.00 13.15 -9.80
N VAL A 37 7.70 12.41 -8.74
CA VAL A 37 8.67 11.45 -8.17
C VAL A 37 8.73 10.20 -9.02
N ILE A 38 7.59 9.66 -9.44
CA ILE A 38 7.55 8.44 -10.26
C ILE A 38 8.13 8.67 -11.65
N SER A 39 7.83 9.80 -12.30
CA SER A 39 8.36 10.12 -13.62
C SER A 39 9.88 10.33 -13.66
N LYS A 40 10.52 10.52 -12.52
CA LYS A 40 11.98 10.71 -12.38
C LYS A 40 12.74 9.47 -11.93
N THR A 41 12.06 8.35 -11.72
CA THR A 41 12.68 7.14 -11.18
C THR A 41 11.96 5.90 -11.69
N ASP A 42 12.72 4.84 -11.95
CA ASP A 42 12.18 3.51 -12.29
C ASP A 42 11.74 2.71 -11.05
N ARG A 43 11.71 3.34 -9.88
CA ARG A 43 11.31 2.68 -8.64
C ARG A 43 9.80 2.49 -8.57
N PRO A 44 9.30 1.32 -8.13
CA PRO A 44 7.89 1.13 -7.90
C PRO A 44 7.39 1.97 -6.70
N LEU A 45 6.15 2.45 -6.80
CA LEU A 45 5.46 3.07 -5.68
C LEU A 45 4.82 1.98 -4.81
N ILE A 46 5.27 1.85 -3.58
CA ILE A 46 4.69 0.90 -2.61
C ILE A 46 3.58 1.58 -1.81
N ILE A 47 2.39 0.95 -1.79
CA ILE A 47 1.21 1.45 -1.08
C ILE A 47 0.64 0.34 -0.21
N PHE A 48 0.28 0.68 1.03
CA PHE A 48 -0.45 -0.20 1.93
C PHE A 48 -1.94 0.18 1.92
N PRO A 49 -2.80 -0.54 1.18
CA PRO A 49 -4.19 -0.13 0.95
C PRO A 49 -5.05 -0.16 2.21
N GLN A 50 -4.69 -0.94 3.21
CA GLN A 50 -5.35 -0.97 4.53
C GLN A 50 -5.06 0.28 5.36
N ALA A 51 -3.97 1.02 5.06
CA ALA A 51 -3.48 2.22 5.75
C ALA A 51 -3.14 2.04 7.24
N THR A 52 -3.27 0.85 7.79
CA THR A 52 -2.91 0.47 9.15
C THR A 52 -2.61 -1.02 9.23
N ARG A 53 -1.95 -1.45 10.30
CA ARG A 53 -1.82 -2.88 10.59
C ARG A 53 -3.16 -3.39 11.13
N VAL A 54 -3.67 -4.47 10.55
CA VAL A 54 -4.90 -5.15 10.96
C VAL A 54 -4.57 -6.56 11.47
N LEU A 55 -5.53 -7.20 12.11
CA LEU A 55 -5.37 -8.59 12.51
C LEU A 55 -5.34 -9.50 11.28
N PRO A 56 -4.65 -10.64 11.31
CA PRO A 56 -4.50 -11.54 10.16
C PRO A 56 -5.80 -11.98 9.50
N ASN A 57 -6.88 -12.12 10.29
CA ASN A 57 -8.20 -12.54 9.80
C ASN A 57 -9.14 -11.35 9.49
N ASP A 58 -8.67 -10.12 9.67
CA ASP A 58 -9.46 -8.93 9.36
C ASP A 58 -9.52 -8.71 7.84
N ARG A 59 -10.73 -8.64 7.32
CA ARG A 59 -11.04 -8.40 5.90
C ARG A 59 -11.69 -7.02 5.70
N SER A 60 -11.25 -6.03 6.49
CA SER A 60 -11.71 -4.66 6.35
C SER A 60 -11.50 -4.12 4.93
N PRO A 61 -12.45 -3.35 4.39
CA PRO A 61 -12.33 -2.77 3.07
C PRO A 61 -11.11 -1.86 2.93
N PHE A 62 -10.46 -1.91 1.78
CA PHE A 62 -9.30 -1.08 1.49
C PHE A 62 -9.67 0.41 1.40
N LYS A 63 -8.75 1.27 1.76
CA LYS A 63 -8.98 2.73 1.76
C LYS A 63 -9.02 3.27 0.33
N LYS A 64 -9.96 4.17 0.08
CA LYS A 64 -10.18 4.82 -1.23
C LYS A 64 -8.95 5.53 -1.81
N GLY A 65 -7.94 5.81 -0.96
CA GLY A 65 -6.68 6.42 -1.38
C GLY A 65 -5.92 5.60 -2.42
N ALA A 66 -5.90 4.27 -2.28
CA ALA A 66 -5.25 3.37 -3.25
C ALA A 66 -5.90 3.47 -4.65
N ALA A 67 -7.25 3.46 -4.71
CA ALA A 67 -7.98 3.60 -5.97
C ALA A 67 -7.80 4.98 -6.60
N ARG A 68 -7.65 6.00 -5.78
CA ARG A 68 -7.39 7.35 -6.29
C ARG A 68 -6.02 7.44 -6.93
N ILE A 69 -4.98 6.91 -6.27
CA ILE A 69 -3.61 6.86 -6.81
C ILE A 69 -3.58 6.06 -8.11
N TYR A 70 -4.17 4.86 -8.14
CA TYR A 70 -4.27 4.04 -9.34
C TYR A 70 -4.90 4.79 -10.51
N LYS A 71 -6.02 5.50 -10.28
CA LYS A 71 -6.71 6.23 -11.34
C LYS A 71 -5.94 7.45 -11.84
N GLU A 72 -5.35 8.23 -10.92
CA GLU A 72 -4.63 9.46 -11.26
C GLU A 72 -3.31 9.18 -12.00
N LEU A 73 -2.59 8.14 -11.59
CA LEU A 73 -1.31 7.77 -12.22
C LEU A 73 -1.48 6.96 -13.49
N ASN A 74 -2.64 6.32 -13.68
CA ASN A 74 -2.95 5.48 -14.84
C ASN A 74 -1.87 4.43 -15.17
N ILE A 75 -1.31 3.80 -14.14
CA ILE A 75 -0.24 2.78 -14.23
C ILE A 75 -0.75 1.41 -13.77
N ASN A 76 0.01 0.37 -14.13
CA ASN A 76 -0.25 -0.99 -13.62
C ASN A 76 -0.16 -1.02 -12.09
N CYS A 77 -1.11 -1.71 -11.46
CA CYS A 77 -1.03 -2.07 -10.06
C CYS A 77 -0.62 -3.54 -9.94
N LEU A 78 0.45 -3.80 -9.21
CA LEU A 78 0.89 -5.16 -8.88
C LEU A 78 0.44 -5.49 -7.46
N PRO A 79 -0.63 -6.29 -7.27
CA PRO A 79 -1.06 -6.68 -5.93
C PRO A 79 -0.03 -7.60 -5.29
N VAL A 80 0.21 -7.39 -4.00
CA VAL A 80 1.13 -8.22 -3.21
C VAL A 80 0.45 -8.62 -1.93
N ALA A 81 0.34 -9.93 -1.69
CA ALA A 81 -0.15 -10.50 -0.45
C ALA A 81 1.04 -10.90 0.44
N ILE A 82 0.93 -10.59 1.74
CA ILE A 82 1.97 -10.92 2.72
C ILE A 82 1.33 -11.42 4.03
N ASN A 83 1.74 -12.59 4.49
CA ASN A 83 1.23 -13.19 5.72
C ASN A 83 2.00 -12.79 7.00
N SER A 84 2.79 -11.74 6.95
CA SER A 84 3.63 -11.29 8.08
C SER A 84 2.85 -11.03 9.38
N GLY A 85 1.56 -10.74 9.32
CA GLY A 85 0.71 -10.56 10.50
C GLY A 85 0.59 -11.82 11.38
N HIS A 86 0.77 -13.02 10.82
CA HIS A 86 0.79 -14.27 11.58
C HIS A 86 2.11 -14.49 12.33
N VAL A 87 3.19 -13.88 11.87
CA VAL A 87 4.55 -13.99 12.44
C VAL A 87 4.83 -12.82 13.37
N TRP A 88 4.46 -11.63 12.92
CA TRP A 88 4.66 -10.37 13.66
C TRP A 88 3.33 -9.61 13.79
N PRO A 89 2.47 -10.05 14.71
CA PRO A 89 1.15 -9.44 14.86
C PRO A 89 1.24 -8.00 15.38
N LYS A 90 0.15 -7.26 15.21
CA LYS A 90 0.01 -5.89 15.74
C LYS A 90 0.02 -5.89 17.27
N ILE A 91 -0.57 -6.92 17.88
CA ILE A 91 -0.68 -7.13 19.33
C ILE A 91 -0.20 -8.55 19.62
N GLY A 92 0.58 -8.72 20.68
CA GLY A 92 1.16 -10.00 21.09
C GLY A 92 2.62 -10.17 20.67
N GLU A 93 3.17 -11.34 21.00
CA GLU A 93 4.58 -11.66 20.76
C GLU A 93 4.84 -12.07 19.32
N LYS A 94 6.07 -11.81 18.86
CA LYS A 94 6.56 -12.34 17.58
C LYS A 94 6.67 -13.85 17.68
N LYS A 95 6.17 -14.55 16.67
CA LYS A 95 6.30 -15.99 16.56
C LYS A 95 7.60 -16.35 15.84
N THR A 96 8.47 -17.07 16.53
CA THR A 96 9.66 -17.67 15.92
C THR A 96 9.30 -18.93 15.14
N ASN A 97 10.17 -19.38 14.25
CA ASN A 97 10.00 -20.60 13.45
C ASN A 97 8.74 -20.60 12.54
N ARG A 98 8.35 -19.44 12.05
CA ARG A 98 7.28 -19.27 11.05
C ARG A 98 7.82 -18.64 9.79
N ILE A 99 7.30 -19.08 8.65
CA ILE A 99 7.68 -18.56 7.33
C ILE A 99 6.83 -17.33 7.02
N ILE A 100 7.48 -16.27 6.59
CA ILE A 100 6.80 -15.13 5.97
C ILE A 100 6.80 -15.36 4.47
N THR A 101 5.59 -15.45 3.91
CA THR A 101 5.37 -15.59 2.48
C THR A 101 4.97 -14.26 1.89
N ILE A 102 5.58 -13.91 0.76
CA ILE A 102 5.24 -12.75 -0.05
C ILE A 102 4.82 -13.28 -1.42
N SER A 103 3.54 -13.14 -1.76
CA SER A 103 2.99 -13.55 -3.05
C SER A 103 2.78 -12.34 -3.94
N ILE A 104 3.43 -12.33 -5.10
CA ILE A 104 3.25 -11.30 -6.14
C ILE A 104 2.20 -11.81 -7.11
N LEU A 105 1.08 -11.08 -7.24
CA LEU A 105 -0.07 -11.52 -7.99
C LEU A 105 -0.11 -10.92 -9.41
N LYS A 106 -1.10 -11.31 -10.20
CA LYS A 106 -1.27 -10.81 -11.57
C LYS A 106 -1.49 -9.29 -11.56
N PRO A 107 -0.82 -8.54 -12.45
CA PRO A 107 -1.00 -7.10 -12.55
C PRO A 107 -2.44 -6.73 -12.93
N ILE A 108 -2.99 -5.72 -12.26
CA ILE A 108 -4.23 -5.05 -12.62
C ILE A 108 -3.85 -3.91 -13.57
N LYS A 109 -4.27 -4.04 -14.84
CA LYS A 109 -4.02 -3.01 -15.87
C LYS A 109 -4.81 -1.74 -15.57
N PRO A 110 -4.33 -0.54 -15.99
CA PRO A 110 -5.09 0.69 -15.86
C PRO A 110 -6.40 0.65 -16.66
N GLY A 111 -7.34 1.55 -16.30
CA GLY A 111 -8.62 1.69 -17.00
C GLY A 111 -9.86 1.26 -16.18
N LEU A 112 -9.69 0.57 -15.04
CA LEU A 112 -10.84 0.27 -14.17
C LEU A 112 -11.34 1.53 -13.46
N ASN A 113 -12.65 1.58 -13.18
CA ASN A 113 -13.17 2.59 -12.26
C ASN A 113 -12.73 2.27 -10.82
N LYS A 114 -12.83 3.27 -9.92
CA LYS A 114 -12.31 3.17 -8.54
C LYS A 114 -12.92 2.02 -7.74
N GLU A 115 -14.20 1.77 -7.91
CA GLU A 115 -14.94 0.73 -7.17
C GLU A 115 -14.54 -0.65 -7.66
N LYS A 116 -14.53 -0.86 -8.98
CA LYS A 116 -14.12 -2.13 -9.59
C LYS A 116 -12.66 -2.44 -9.28
N PHE A 117 -11.79 -1.42 -9.32
CA PHE A 117 -10.38 -1.58 -8.94
C PHE A 117 -10.23 -2.05 -7.49
N LEU A 118 -10.88 -1.37 -6.53
CA LEU A 118 -10.79 -1.76 -5.12
C LEU A 118 -11.31 -3.18 -4.90
N LYS A 119 -12.46 -3.52 -5.49
CA LYS A 119 -13.03 -4.87 -5.39
C LYS A 119 -12.06 -5.92 -5.93
N THR A 120 -11.52 -5.71 -7.13
CA THR A 120 -10.55 -6.63 -7.74
C THR A 120 -9.28 -6.77 -6.90
N LEU A 121 -8.77 -5.65 -6.34
CA LEU A 121 -7.59 -5.65 -5.50
C LEU A 121 -7.83 -6.39 -4.18
N GLU A 122 -8.97 -6.18 -3.53
CA GLU A 122 -9.38 -6.85 -2.29
C GLU A 122 -9.55 -8.34 -2.52
N GLU A 123 -10.31 -8.75 -3.52
CA GLU A 123 -10.51 -10.15 -3.87
C GLU A 123 -9.19 -10.87 -4.15
N SER A 124 -8.30 -10.25 -4.94
CA SER A 124 -7.01 -10.84 -5.26
C SER A 124 -6.14 -11.04 -4.03
N ILE A 125 -6.00 -10.02 -3.18
CA ILE A 125 -5.12 -10.08 -2.01
C ILE A 125 -5.72 -10.97 -0.93
N TYR A 126 -7.00 -10.86 -0.63
CA TYR A 126 -7.63 -11.63 0.45
C TYR A 126 -7.75 -13.10 0.11
N SER A 127 -8.05 -13.45 -1.15
CA SER A 127 -8.05 -14.83 -1.61
C SER A 127 -6.67 -15.48 -1.46
N GLU A 128 -5.61 -14.76 -1.85
CA GLU A 128 -4.24 -15.27 -1.70
C GLU A 128 -3.83 -15.39 -0.24
N LEU A 129 -4.22 -14.44 0.63
CA LEU A 129 -3.97 -14.52 2.06
C LEU A 129 -4.64 -15.72 2.72
N ASP A 130 -5.76 -16.20 2.20
CA ASP A 130 -6.41 -17.41 2.69
C ASP A 130 -5.63 -18.68 2.29
N PHE A 131 -4.88 -18.61 1.19
CA PHE A 131 -4.04 -19.71 0.70
C PHE A 131 -2.66 -19.79 1.41
N ILE A 132 -2.01 -18.66 1.67
CA ILE A 132 -0.64 -18.58 2.23
C ILE A 132 -0.58 -18.49 3.77
N ARG A 133 -1.57 -18.95 4.48
CA ARG A 133 -1.63 -18.89 5.96
C ARG A 133 -0.51 -19.62 6.68
#